data_8c4921e1c63171da7e9367e43ce08871
#
_entry.id   8c4921e1c63171da7e9367e43ce08871
#
_cell.length_a   1.000
_cell.length_b   1.000
_cell.length_c   1.000
_cell.angle_alpha   90.00
_cell.angle_beta   90.00
_cell.angle_gamma   90.00
#
_symmetry.space_group_name_H-M   'P 1'
#
loop_
_entity.id
_entity.type
_entity.pdbx_description
1 polymer ?
#
loop_
_entity_poly.entity_id
_entity_poly.type
_entity_poly.pdbx_seq_one_letter_code
_entity_poly.pdbx_strand_id
1 'polypeptide(L)'
;MKKNILKVLLFLVLGNVGFGDAAQILGDYYSIDKGKVYYGNEILEGANPKTAELIGFSLLKDDKNVYYMGEKIKDVKIKNFEKLGKNYWKNDNKIYYRDKRIENADIMSFKVLNEDFAKDKNNVYIGNSSIGLWKLDKIENPETFEFLSDTINTDSFYGKDKYNVYYVNRIFLSCFGTYTWIGFKVEGINKDKVKFLNKKFIKDDKNIYFEGKILEDVDYNTFEVLPNGNGKDKNRSYEYLTKDE
;
A
#
# COMPACT_ATOMS: atom_id res chain seq x y z
N MET A 1 28.39 11.15 6.29
CA MET A 1 29.40 10.16 5.84
C MET A 1 29.13 8.83 6.50
N LYS A 2 29.28 7.77 5.74
CA LYS A 2 29.19 6.32 5.96
C LYS A 2 27.81 5.71 5.71
N LYS A 3 27.70 5.23 4.46
CA LYS A 3 26.71 4.26 3.96
C LYS A 3 26.95 2.91 4.65
N ASN A 4 25.94 2.38 5.32
CA ASN A 4 25.94 0.98 5.71
C ASN A 4 25.17 0.18 4.65
N ILE A 5 25.95 -0.40 3.74
CA ILE A 5 25.50 -1.43 2.81
C ILE A 5 25.46 -2.74 3.61
N LEU A 6 24.26 -3.24 3.88
CA LEU A 6 24.08 -4.58 4.42
C LEU A 6 24.45 -5.60 3.34
N LYS A 7 25.65 -6.14 3.42
CA LYS A 7 26.13 -7.22 2.58
C LYS A 7 25.38 -8.50 2.95
N VAL A 8 24.57 -9.00 2.03
CA VAL A 8 24.11 -10.39 2.05
C VAL A 8 25.34 -11.27 1.89
N LEU A 9 25.66 -12.02 2.92
CA LEU A 9 26.79 -12.93 2.93
C LEU A 9 26.43 -14.16 2.08
N LEU A 10 27.00 -14.22 0.88
CA LEU A 10 26.98 -15.39 0.03
C LEU A 10 27.98 -16.41 0.62
N PHE A 11 27.50 -17.44 1.30
CA PHE A 11 28.34 -18.57 1.68
C PHE A 11 28.56 -19.47 0.46
N LEU A 12 29.68 -19.30 -0.20
CA LEU A 12 30.28 -20.31 -1.08
C LEU A 12 31.02 -21.33 -0.19
N VAL A 13 30.42 -22.49 0.04
CA VAL A 13 31.13 -23.62 0.57
C VAL A 13 31.49 -24.53 -0.59
N LEU A 14 32.77 -24.53 -0.97
CA LEU A 14 33.38 -25.54 -1.80
C LEU A 14 33.70 -26.75 -0.90
N GLY A 15 33.05 -27.87 -1.11
CA GLY A 15 33.36 -29.12 -0.45
C GLY A 15 32.42 -30.23 -0.90
N ASN A 16 32.88 -31.11 -1.79
CA ASN A 16 32.25 -32.37 -2.19
C ASN A 16 32.09 -33.28 -0.96
N VAL A 17 30.92 -33.28 -0.34
CA VAL A 17 30.39 -34.39 0.44
C VAL A 17 28.89 -34.42 0.15
N GLY A 18 28.36 -35.56 -0.27
CA GLY A 18 26.97 -35.75 -0.71
C GLY A 18 25.95 -35.48 0.41
N PHE A 19 25.67 -34.22 0.63
CA PHE A 19 24.48 -33.73 1.32
C PHE A 19 23.48 -33.42 0.24
N GLY A 20 22.27 -33.96 0.34
CA GLY A 20 21.17 -33.62 -0.51
C GLY A 20 21.05 -32.07 -0.57
N ASP A 21 20.86 -31.54 -1.78
CA ASP A 21 20.76 -30.08 -2.01
C ASP A 21 19.81 -29.46 -0.98
N ALA A 22 20.34 -28.53 -0.19
CA ALA A 22 19.51 -27.81 0.77
C ALA A 22 18.41 -27.06 0.03
N ALA A 23 17.19 -27.06 0.56
CA ALA A 23 16.07 -26.36 -0.04
C ALA A 23 16.41 -24.87 -0.26
N GLN A 24 16.19 -24.38 -1.46
CA GLN A 24 16.34 -22.97 -1.79
C GLN A 24 15.08 -22.20 -1.32
N ILE A 25 15.21 -21.33 -0.34
CA ILE A 25 14.12 -20.46 0.11
C ILE A 25 13.99 -19.25 -0.84
N LEU A 26 12.81 -19.08 -1.44
CA LEU A 26 12.49 -17.94 -2.29
C LEU A 26 11.89 -16.79 -1.47
N GLY A 27 11.22 -17.08 -0.37
CA GLY A 27 10.50 -16.12 0.49
C GLY A 27 9.00 -16.35 0.47
N ASP A 28 8.27 -15.69 1.38
CA ASP A 28 6.79 -15.71 1.47
C ASP A 28 6.19 -17.14 1.40
N TYR A 29 6.82 -18.09 2.13
CA TYR A 29 6.49 -19.52 2.15
C TYR A 29 6.83 -20.31 0.88
N TYR A 30 7.44 -19.70 -0.15
CA TYR A 30 7.89 -20.42 -1.34
C TYR A 30 9.32 -20.94 -1.17
N SER A 31 9.53 -22.17 -1.64
CA SER A 31 10.84 -22.81 -1.68
C SER A 31 10.98 -23.73 -2.88
N ILE A 32 12.22 -24.06 -3.22
CA ILE A 32 12.56 -25.11 -4.20
C ILE A 32 13.34 -26.18 -3.47
N ASP A 33 12.85 -27.40 -3.54
CA ASP A 33 13.53 -28.59 -3.00
C ASP A 33 13.38 -29.75 -3.98
N LYS A 34 14.46 -30.53 -4.17
CA LYS A 34 14.48 -31.72 -5.03
C LYS A 34 13.86 -31.50 -6.41
N GLY A 35 14.11 -30.32 -7.00
CA GLY A 35 13.62 -29.98 -8.33
C GLY A 35 12.11 -29.70 -8.41
N LYS A 36 11.47 -29.38 -7.29
CA LYS A 36 10.05 -28.99 -7.22
C LYS A 36 9.91 -27.67 -6.49
N VAL A 37 8.89 -26.91 -6.85
CA VAL A 37 8.48 -25.68 -6.14
C VAL A 37 7.44 -26.03 -5.10
N TYR A 38 7.57 -25.44 -3.92
CA TYR A 38 6.64 -25.62 -2.80
C TYR A 38 6.07 -24.28 -2.34
N TYR A 39 4.86 -24.33 -1.80
CA TYR A 39 4.28 -23.29 -0.97
C TYR A 39 3.96 -23.89 0.40
N GLY A 40 4.68 -23.47 1.45
CA GLY A 40 4.68 -24.20 2.72
C GLY A 40 5.19 -25.63 2.54
N ASN A 41 4.34 -26.60 2.84
CA ASN A 41 4.65 -28.03 2.71
C ASN A 41 4.01 -28.67 1.45
N GLU A 42 3.29 -27.89 0.64
CA GLU A 42 2.57 -28.41 -0.52
C GLU A 42 3.34 -28.17 -1.82
N ILE A 43 3.37 -29.18 -2.70
CA ILE A 43 3.99 -29.06 -4.01
C ILE A 43 3.12 -28.18 -4.89
N LEU A 44 3.76 -27.19 -5.50
CA LEU A 44 3.13 -26.33 -6.50
C LEU A 44 3.12 -27.04 -7.86
N GLU A 45 2.08 -27.82 -8.11
CA GLU A 45 2.00 -28.66 -9.29
C GLU A 45 2.11 -27.87 -10.60
N GLY A 46 2.99 -28.32 -11.47
CA GLY A 46 3.23 -27.70 -12.78
C GLY A 46 4.10 -26.45 -12.75
N ALA A 47 4.58 -26.01 -11.59
CA ALA A 47 5.53 -24.91 -11.50
C ALA A 47 6.94 -25.33 -11.95
N ASN A 48 7.60 -24.49 -12.70
CA ASN A 48 8.96 -24.73 -13.20
C ASN A 48 10.01 -24.18 -12.21
N PRO A 49 10.73 -25.03 -11.47
CA PRO A 49 11.71 -24.58 -10.45
C PRO A 49 12.87 -23.77 -11.05
N LYS A 50 13.19 -23.98 -12.34
CA LYS A 50 14.29 -23.26 -13.01
C LYS A 50 13.99 -21.81 -13.32
N THR A 51 12.71 -21.46 -13.38
CA THR A 51 12.24 -20.12 -13.74
C THR A 51 11.33 -19.49 -12.69
N ALA A 52 11.12 -20.20 -11.56
CA ALA A 52 10.32 -19.71 -10.44
C ALA A 52 10.98 -18.49 -9.79
N GLU A 53 10.24 -17.39 -9.72
CA GLU A 53 10.68 -16.10 -9.19
C GLU A 53 9.58 -15.46 -8.34
N LEU A 54 9.93 -15.06 -7.11
CA LEU A 54 9.05 -14.28 -6.26
C LEU A 54 9.01 -12.84 -6.75
N ILE A 55 7.83 -12.36 -7.13
CA ILE A 55 7.65 -11.05 -7.78
C ILE A 55 6.89 -10.03 -6.94
N GLY A 56 6.29 -10.46 -5.84
CA GLY A 56 5.52 -9.62 -4.92
C GLY A 56 5.19 -10.36 -3.64
N PHE A 57 4.34 -9.78 -2.80
CA PHE A 57 3.87 -10.45 -1.58
C PHE A 57 3.11 -11.74 -1.93
N SER A 58 3.68 -12.88 -1.57
CA SER A 58 3.17 -14.23 -1.87
C SER A 58 2.79 -14.45 -3.35
N LEU A 59 3.39 -13.66 -4.26
CA LEU A 59 3.17 -13.72 -5.70
C LEU A 59 4.41 -14.27 -6.39
N LEU A 60 4.29 -15.46 -6.97
CA LEU A 60 5.36 -16.15 -7.68
C LEU A 60 4.98 -16.28 -9.16
N LYS A 61 5.95 -16.17 -10.05
CA LYS A 61 5.80 -16.54 -11.45
C LYS A 61 6.85 -17.57 -11.87
N ASP A 62 6.55 -18.30 -12.93
CA ASP A 62 7.52 -19.05 -13.72
C ASP A 62 7.44 -18.65 -15.20
N ASP A 63 7.97 -19.47 -16.09
CA ASP A 63 7.93 -19.26 -17.55
C ASP A 63 6.54 -19.47 -18.18
N LYS A 64 5.55 -19.96 -17.44
CA LYS A 64 4.21 -20.32 -17.92
C LYS A 64 3.07 -19.70 -17.14
N ASN A 65 3.24 -19.54 -15.83
CA ASN A 65 2.15 -19.28 -14.92
C ASN A 65 2.49 -18.18 -13.90
N VAL A 66 1.46 -17.64 -13.28
CA VAL A 66 1.55 -16.81 -12.08
C VAL A 66 0.76 -17.50 -10.97
N TYR A 67 1.30 -17.47 -9.74
CA TYR A 67 0.73 -18.10 -8.56
C TYR A 67 0.62 -17.09 -7.43
N TYR A 68 -0.44 -17.16 -6.67
CA TYR A 68 -0.64 -16.37 -5.46
C TYR A 68 -1.00 -17.29 -4.29
N MET A 69 -0.22 -17.21 -3.20
CA MET A 69 -0.39 -18.06 -2.01
C MET A 69 -0.52 -19.57 -2.36
N GLY A 70 0.31 -20.05 -3.28
CA GLY A 70 0.29 -21.43 -3.74
C GLY A 70 -0.72 -21.76 -4.83
N GLU A 71 -1.68 -20.89 -5.09
CA GLU A 71 -2.72 -21.12 -6.08
C GLU A 71 -2.40 -20.49 -7.44
N LYS A 72 -2.61 -21.23 -8.52
CA LYS A 72 -2.40 -20.74 -9.88
C LYS A 72 -3.49 -19.71 -10.25
N ILE A 73 -3.05 -18.54 -10.71
CA ILE A 73 -3.97 -17.54 -11.26
C ILE A 73 -4.39 -17.95 -12.67
N LYS A 74 -5.71 -18.13 -12.86
CA LYS A 74 -6.28 -18.57 -14.14
C LYS A 74 -6.25 -17.47 -15.19
N ASP A 75 -6.23 -17.87 -16.46
CA ASP A 75 -6.36 -16.98 -17.64
C ASP A 75 -5.27 -15.92 -17.78
N VAL A 76 -4.07 -16.18 -17.25
CA VAL A 76 -2.89 -15.33 -17.39
C VAL A 76 -1.94 -15.93 -18.43
N LYS A 77 -1.56 -15.12 -19.42
CA LYS A 77 -0.53 -15.46 -20.42
C LYS A 77 0.79 -14.81 -20.03
N ILE A 78 1.69 -15.57 -19.47
CA ILE A 78 2.93 -15.05 -18.87
C ILE A 78 3.77 -14.17 -19.83
N LYS A 79 3.74 -14.43 -21.13
CA LYS A 79 4.50 -13.66 -22.12
C LYS A 79 4.14 -12.17 -22.17
N ASN A 80 2.94 -11.82 -21.69
CA ASN A 80 2.42 -10.44 -21.65
C ASN A 80 2.39 -9.88 -20.23
N PHE A 81 3.04 -10.60 -19.31
CA PHE A 81 3.17 -10.17 -17.93
C PHE A 81 4.13 -8.97 -17.81
N GLU A 82 3.70 -7.94 -17.09
CA GLU A 82 4.53 -6.80 -16.72
C GLU A 82 4.29 -6.42 -15.26
N LYS A 83 5.36 -6.37 -14.48
CA LYS A 83 5.33 -5.90 -13.10
C LYS A 83 5.23 -4.38 -13.07
N LEU A 84 4.21 -3.84 -12.42
CA LEU A 84 4.01 -2.39 -12.24
C LEU A 84 4.48 -1.91 -10.87
N GLY A 85 4.51 -2.79 -9.88
CA GLY A 85 4.92 -2.50 -8.51
C GLY A 85 5.03 -3.79 -7.69
N LYS A 86 5.15 -3.68 -6.36
CA LYS A 86 5.28 -4.86 -5.50
C LYS A 86 4.04 -5.77 -5.54
N ASN A 87 2.85 -5.16 -5.50
CA ASN A 87 1.58 -5.87 -5.48
C ASN A 87 0.76 -5.67 -6.76
N TYR A 88 1.22 -4.81 -7.68
CA TYR A 88 0.53 -4.48 -8.93
C TYR A 88 1.26 -5.02 -10.14
N TRP A 89 0.51 -5.60 -11.05
CA TRP A 89 1.02 -6.11 -12.32
C TRP A 89 -0.06 -6.04 -13.41
N LYS A 90 0.36 -6.14 -14.64
CA LYS A 90 -0.57 -6.22 -15.77
C LYS A 90 -0.29 -7.45 -16.64
N ASN A 91 -1.33 -7.88 -17.32
CA ASN A 91 -1.27 -8.92 -18.32
C ASN A 91 -2.25 -8.57 -19.45
N ASP A 92 -1.73 -8.39 -20.64
CA ASP A 92 -2.49 -7.81 -21.75
C ASP A 92 -3.13 -6.46 -21.32
N ASN A 93 -4.44 -6.36 -21.53
CA ASN A 93 -5.23 -5.17 -21.19
C ASN A 93 -5.92 -5.30 -19.81
N LYS A 94 -5.29 -5.98 -18.86
CA LYS A 94 -5.85 -6.19 -17.52
C LYS A 94 -4.83 -5.80 -16.46
N ILE A 95 -5.28 -5.05 -15.47
CA ILE A 95 -4.49 -4.69 -14.29
C ILE A 95 -4.91 -5.58 -13.13
N TYR A 96 -3.95 -5.97 -12.32
CA TYR A 96 -4.14 -6.83 -11.15
C TYR A 96 -3.49 -6.20 -9.92
N TYR A 97 -4.15 -6.38 -8.78
CA TYR A 97 -3.58 -6.23 -7.46
C TYR A 97 -3.52 -7.63 -6.84
N ARG A 98 -2.31 -8.15 -6.65
CA ARG A 98 -2.08 -9.54 -6.23
C ARG A 98 -2.77 -10.54 -7.18
N ASP A 99 -3.74 -11.33 -6.67
CA ASP A 99 -4.52 -12.29 -7.45
C ASP A 99 -5.80 -11.69 -8.06
N LYS A 100 -6.19 -10.48 -7.66
CA LYS A 100 -7.46 -9.88 -8.07
C LYS A 100 -7.29 -8.93 -9.24
N ARG A 101 -8.11 -9.14 -10.27
CA ARG A 101 -8.22 -8.19 -11.37
C ARG A 101 -8.88 -6.91 -10.89
N ILE A 102 -8.32 -5.77 -11.30
CA ILE A 102 -8.93 -4.46 -11.07
C ILE A 102 -9.89 -4.16 -12.21
N GLU A 103 -11.19 -4.31 -11.93
CA GLU A 103 -12.20 -4.11 -12.94
C GLU A 103 -12.31 -2.63 -13.34
N ASN A 104 -12.40 -2.39 -14.65
CA ASN A 104 -12.53 -1.06 -15.26
C ASN A 104 -11.36 -0.10 -14.97
N ALA A 105 -10.17 -0.62 -14.65
CA ALA A 105 -8.98 0.22 -14.57
C ALA A 105 -8.61 0.77 -15.95
N ASP A 106 -8.31 2.06 -16.02
CA ASP A 106 -7.80 2.70 -17.24
C ASP A 106 -6.29 2.44 -17.36
N ILE A 107 -5.92 1.52 -18.24
CA ILE A 107 -4.54 1.04 -18.39
C ILE A 107 -3.58 2.14 -18.81
N MET A 108 -4.04 3.08 -19.63
CA MET A 108 -3.19 4.11 -20.21
C MET A 108 -2.75 5.15 -19.17
N SER A 109 -3.61 5.41 -18.17
CA SER A 109 -3.33 6.36 -17.10
C SER A 109 -2.98 5.69 -15.76
N PHE A 110 -2.96 4.34 -15.72
CA PHE A 110 -2.72 3.62 -14.47
C PHE A 110 -1.31 3.86 -13.94
N LYS A 111 -1.23 4.30 -12.70
CA LYS A 111 0.02 4.61 -12.01
C LYS A 111 0.01 4.02 -10.60
N VAL A 112 1.02 3.21 -10.31
CA VAL A 112 1.29 2.74 -8.95
C VAL A 112 1.95 3.86 -8.17
N LEU A 113 1.42 4.18 -7.00
CA LEU A 113 1.94 5.20 -6.10
C LEU A 113 2.89 4.61 -5.06
N ASN A 114 2.53 3.43 -4.53
CA ASN A 114 3.38 2.61 -3.65
C ASN A 114 2.88 1.16 -3.62
N GLU A 115 3.25 0.37 -2.60
CA GLU A 115 2.90 -1.05 -2.51
C GLU A 115 1.39 -1.32 -2.52
N ASP A 116 0.60 -0.44 -1.88
CA ASP A 116 -0.83 -0.63 -1.68
C ASP A 116 -1.69 0.42 -2.39
N PHE A 117 -1.09 1.48 -2.93
CA PHE A 117 -1.84 2.55 -3.56
C PHE A 117 -1.51 2.68 -5.06
N ALA A 118 -2.57 2.87 -5.82
CA ALA A 118 -2.48 3.19 -7.24
C ALA A 118 -3.58 4.18 -7.63
N LYS A 119 -3.47 4.75 -8.81
CA LYS A 119 -4.52 5.60 -9.39
C LYS A 119 -4.57 5.42 -10.90
N ASP A 120 -5.70 5.77 -11.46
CA ASP A 120 -5.86 6.09 -12.88
C ASP A 120 -6.65 7.41 -13.02
N LYS A 121 -7.03 7.77 -14.22
CA LYS A 121 -7.82 9.01 -14.45
C LYS A 121 -9.20 9.00 -13.80
N ASN A 122 -9.72 7.81 -13.45
CA ASN A 122 -11.08 7.65 -12.94
C ASN A 122 -11.14 7.36 -11.44
N ASN A 123 -10.08 6.74 -10.88
CA ASN A 123 -10.12 6.22 -9.51
C ASN A 123 -8.78 6.34 -8.78
N VAL A 124 -8.83 6.44 -7.46
CA VAL A 124 -7.74 6.13 -6.55
C VAL A 124 -8.02 4.78 -5.90
N TYR A 125 -7.05 3.89 -5.94
CA TYR A 125 -7.15 2.51 -5.45
C TYR A 125 -6.33 2.34 -4.18
N ILE A 126 -6.89 1.64 -3.19
CA ILE A 126 -6.23 1.27 -1.95
C ILE A 126 -6.27 -0.24 -1.81
N GLY A 127 -5.10 -0.86 -1.83
CA GLY A 127 -4.94 -2.27 -1.55
C GLY A 127 -4.75 -2.54 -0.06
N ASN A 128 -5.19 -3.70 0.39
CA ASN A 128 -4.94 -4.19 1.73
C ASN A 128 -4.69 -5.69 1.70
N SER A 129 -3.76 -6.16 2.54
CA SER A 129 -3.36 -7.57 2.58
C SER A 129 -4.49 -8.53 2.97
N SER A 130 -5.42 -8.07 3.79
CA SER A 130 -6.44 -8.95 4.39
C SER A 130 -7.76 -8.96 3.64
N ILE A 131 -8.10 -7.89 2.90
CA ILE A 131 -9.46 -7.69 2.42
C ILE A 131 -9.53 -7.36 0.92
N GLY A 132 -8.41 -7.08 0.25
CA GLY A 132 -8.38 -6.83 -1.19
C GLY A 132 -8.19 -5.37 -1.58
N LEU A 133 -8.90 -4.93 -2.59
CA LEU A 133 -8.74 -3.60 -3.21
C LEU A 133 -10.02 -2.78 -3.06
N TRP A 134 -9.88 -1.51 -2.66
CA TRP A 134 -10.95 -0.51 -2.63
C TRP A 134 -10.71 0.60 -3.62
N LYS A 135 -11.80 1.26 -4.00
CA LYS A 135 -11.81 2.52 -4.73
C LYS A 135 -12.24 3.62 -3.78
N LEU A 136 -11.58 4.76 -3.84
CA LEU A 136 -12.01 5.96 -3.13
C LEU A 136 -13.04 6.72 -3.99
N ASP A 137 -14.31 6.58 -3.67
CA ASP A 137 -15.41 7.06 -4.50
C ASP A 137 -15.59 8.60 -4.53
N LYS A 138 -14.93 9.34 -3.63
CA LYS A 138 -15.15 10.77 -3.45
C LYS A 138 -14.01 11.68 -3.92
N ILE A 139 -13.01 11.13 -4.59
CA ILE A 139 -11.92 11.92 -5.18
C ILE A 139 -12.42 12.49 -6.51
N GLU A 140 -12.47 13.81 -6.65
CA GLU A 140 -13.03 14.46 -7.85
C GLU A 140 -12.08 14.42 -9.04
N ASN A 141 -10.79 14.50 -8.80
CA ASN A 141 -9.77 14.43 -9.85
C ASN A 141 -8.67 13.39 -9.51
N PRO A 142 -8.96 12.09 -9.66
CA PRO A 142 -8.02 11.02 -9.31
C PRO A 142 -6.69 11.10 -10.07
N GLU A 143 -6.71 11.59 -11.31
CA GLU A 143 -5.51 11.70 -12.13
C GLU A 143 -4.43 12.59 -11.48
N THR A 144 -4.86 13.68 -10.82
CA THR A 144 -3.93 14.60 -10.14
C THR A 144 -3.74 14.32 -8.66
N PHE A 145 -4.41 13.29 -8.15
CA PHE A 145 -4.32 12.94 -6.72
C PHE A 145 -2.88 12.66 -6.29
N GLU A 146 -2.48 13.25 -5.16
CA GLU A 146 -1.20 13.00 -4.48
C GLU A 146 -1.37 13.00 -2.96
N PHE A 147 -0.45 12.35 -2.27
CA PHE A 147 -0.42 12.38 -0.80
C PHE A 147 0.23 13.67 -0.30
N LEU A 148 -0.22 14.16 0.84
CA LEU A 148 0.40 15.30 1.53
C LEU A 148 1.60 14.90 2.40
N SER A 149 1.89 13.62 2.53
CA SER A 149 3.01 13.08 3.31
C SER A 149 3.63 11.90 2.59
N ASP A 150 4.95 11.77 2.67
CA ASP A 150 5.69 10.61 2.20
C ASP A 150 5.46 9.36 3.06
N THR A 151 5.02 9.56 4.30
CA THR A 151 4.68 8.49 5.24
C THR A 151 3.17 8.26 5.24
N ILE A 152 2.72 7.23 4.53
CA ILE A 152 1.32 6.84 4.51
C ILE A 152 1.09 5.87 5.66
N ASN A 153 0.26 6.30 6.62
CA ASN A 153 -0.18 5.40 7.68
C ASN A 153 -1.31 4.50 7.14
N THR A 154 -1.33 3.28 7.63
CA THR A 154 -2.31 2.26 7.24
C THR A 154 -3.74 2.54 7.70
N ASP A 155 -3.97 3.53 8.56
CA ASP A 155 -5.29 3.81 9.16
C ASP A 155 -5.92 5.12 8.68
N SER A 156 -5.10 6.14 8.40
CA SER A 156 -5.59 7.42 7.89
C SER A 156 -4.48 8.20 7.20
N PHE A 157 -4.85 9.08 6.28
CA PHE A 157 -3.92 9.98 5.60
C PHE A 157 -4.64 11.20 5.02
N TYR A 158 -3.85 12.21 4.69
CA TYR A 158 -4.29 13.33 3.88
C TYR A 158 -3.75 13.22 2.46
N GLY A 159 -4.60 13.55 1.51
CA GLY A 159 -4.25 13.69 0.11
C GLY A 159 -4.87 14.94 -0.49
N LYS A 160 -4.42 15.32 -1.67
CA LYS A 160 -5.03 16.41 -2.44
C LYS A 160 -5.07 16.04 -3.92
N ASP A 161 -6.00 16.66 -4.61
CA ASP A 161 -6.01 16.69 -6.06
C ASP A 161 -5.91 18.15 -6.55
N LYS A 162 -6.13 18.37 -7.83
CA LYS A 162 -6.11 19.71 -8.44
C LYS A 162 -7.04 20.70 -7.75
N TYR A 163 -8.15 20.24 -7.17
CA TYR A 163 -9.22 21.10 -6.69
C TYR A 163 -9.38 21.09 -5.17
N ASN A 164 -9.13 19.96 -4.51
CA ASN A 164 -9.52 19.73 -3.13
C ASN A 164 -8.40 19.08 -2.31
N VAL A 165 -8.51 19.23 -0.99
CA VAL A 165 -7.79 18.42 0.01
C VAL A 165 -8.76 17.42 0.61
N TYR A 166 -8.28 16.20 0.86
CA TYR A 166 -9.07 15.10 1.40
C TYR A 166 -8.43 14.56 2.66
N TYR A 167 -9.27 14.19 3.62
CA TYR A 167 -8.91 13.28 4.70
C TYR A 167 -9.50 11.92 4.41
N VAL A 168 -8.66 10.90 4.44
CA VAL A 168 -9.06 9.52 4.18
C VAL A 168 -8.80 8.71 5.43
N ASN A 169 -9.81 7.97 5.87
CA ASN A 169 -9.79 7.21 7.10
C ASN A 169 -10.35 5.81 6.89
N ARG A 170 -9.73 4.84 7.56
CA ARG A 170 -10.22 3.47 7.63
C ARG A 170 -11.21 3.34 8.78
N ILE A 171 -12.44 2.96 8.48
CA ILE A 171 -13.48 2.74 9.48
C ILE A 171 -13.81 1.26 9.63
N PHE A 172 -14.05 0.88 10.87
CA PHE A 172 -14.52 -0.44 11.24
C PHE A 172 -16.04 -0.53 11.05
N LEU A 173 -16.50 -1.51 10.25
CA LEU A 173 -17.91 -1.61 9.89
C LEU A 173 -18.70 -2.60 10.74
N SER A 174 -18.05 -3.59 11.35
CA SER A 174 -18.77 -4.63 12.11
C SER A 174 -17.87 -5.41 13.03
N CYS A 175 -18.49 -6.11 14.00
CA CYS A 175 -17.84 -7.07 14.89
C CYS A 175 -17.18 -8.27 14.17
N PHE A 176 -17.36 -8.42 12.87
CA PHE A 176 -16.69 -9.44 12.06
C PHE A 176 -15.35 -8.99 11.46
N GLY A 177 -14.81 -7.87 11.91
CA GLY A 177 -13.49 -7.41 11.47
C GLY A 177 -13.44 -6.81 10.06
N THR A 178 -14.58 -6.36 9.52
CA THR A 178 -14.62 -5.71 8.23
C THR A 178 -14.34 -4.22 8.35
N TYR A 179 -13.50 -3.70 7.45
CA TYR A 179 -13.14 -2.28 7.36
C TYR A 179 -13.54 -1.74 6.00
N THR A 180 -13.79 -0.44 5.94
CA THR A 180 -13.88 0.29 4.67
C THR A 180 -13.05 1.58 4.75
N TRP A 181 -12.73 2.13 3.60
CA TRP A 181 -12.09 3.42 3.48
C TRP A 181 -13.11 4.49 3.14
N ILE A 182 -13.09 5.58 3.86
CA ILE A 182 -13.92 6.75 3.59
C ILE A 182 -13.02 7.96 3.41
N GLY A 183 -13.18 8.62 2.26
CA GLY A 183 -12.59 9.92 1.99
C GLY A 183 -13.64 11.03 2.07
N PHE A 184 -13.28 12.15 2.66
CA PHE A 184 -14.09 13.37 2.62
C PHE A 184 -13.23 14.59 2.34
N LYS A 185 -13.84 15.56 1.69
CA LYS A 185 -13.19 16.85 1.47
C LYS A 185 -12.98 17.56 2.79
N VAL A 186 -11.85 18.23 2.88
CA VAL A 186 -11.56 19.15 3.97
C VAL A 186 -12.14 20.50 3.61
N GLU A 187 -13.29 20.82 4.19
CA GLU A 187 -14.02 22.05 3.87
C GLU A 187 -13.29 23.31 4.36
N GLY A 188 -13.35 24.37 3.59
CA GLY A 188 -12.80 25.68 3.94
C GLY A 188 -11.29 25.80 3.90
N ILE A 189 -10.56 24.75 3.50
CA ILE A 189 -9.09 24.78 3.45
C ILE A 189 -8.57 25.48 2.19
N ASN A 190 -7.57 26.32 2.37
CA ASN A 190 -6.78 26.87 1.27
C ASN A 190 -5.75 25.82 0.80
N LYS A 191 -6.10 25.05 -0.25
CA LYS A 191 -5.26 23.94 -0.75
C LYS A 191 -3.86 24.37 -1.19
N ASP A 192 -3.67 25.61 -1.62
CA ASP A 192 -2.40 26.14 -2.11
C ASP A 192 -1.46 26.56 -0.97
N LYS A 193 -2.01 26.66 0.25
CA LYS A 193 -1.29 26.99 1.48
C LYS A 193 -1.26 25.84 2.48
N VAL A 194 -1.77 24.67 2.10
CA VAL A 194 -1.82 23.52 3.01
C VAL A 194 -0.41 23.09 3.43
N LYS A 195 -0.26 22.84 4.73
CA LYS A 195 0.92 22.28 5.35
C LYS A 195 0.55 21.05 6.14
N PHE A 196 1.21 19.94 5.84
CA PHE A 196 1.09 18.72 6.61
C PHE A 196 1.86 18.87 7.92
N LEU A 197 1.22 18.55 9.04
CA LEU A 197 1.82 18.57 10.36
C LEU A 197 2.05 17.13 10.86
N ASN A 198 1.02 16.29 10.78
CA ASN A 198 1.08 14.84 10.96
C ASN A 198 -0.16 14.17 10.38
N LYS A 199 -0.34 12.86 10.59
CA LYS A 199 -1.48 12.09 10.06
C LYS A 199 -2.87 12.59 10.52
N LYS A 200 -2.94 13.35 11.62
CA LYS A 200 -4.18 13.90 12.18
C LYS A 200 -4.36 15.38 11.90
N PHE A 201 -3.27 16.13 11.85
CA PHE A 201 -3.29 17.58 11.75
C PHE A 201 -2.68 18.07 10.45
N ILE A 202 -3.41 18.96 9.80
CA ILE A 202 -2.90 19.84 8.73
C ILE A 202 -3.28 21.28 9.06
N LYS A 203 -2.67 22.24 8.39
CA LYS A 203 -3.05 23.63 8.48
C LYS A 203 -2.93 24.33 7.14
N ASP A 204 -3.63 25.42 6.98
CA ASP A 204 -3.38 26.42 5.92
C ASP A 204 -2.85 27.73 6.50
N ASP A 205 -3.08 28.83 5.85
CA ASP A 205 -2.65 30.17 6.32
C ASP A 205 -3.60 30.79 7.37
N LYS A 206 -4.71 30.15 7.70
CA LYS A 206 -5.73 30.69 8.62
C LYS A 206 -6.17 29.72 9.71
N ASN A 207 -6.27 28.42 9.37
CA ASN A 207 -6.91 27.44 10.20
C ASN A 207 -6.01 26.23 10.47
N ILE A 208 -6.26 25.58 11.60
CA ILE A 208 -5.75 24.24 11.91
C ILE A 208 -6.91 23.25 11.68
N TYR A 209 -6.60 22.10 11.12
CA TYR A 209 -7.59 21.04 10.87
C TYR A 209 -7.16 19.77 11.59
N PHE A 210 -8.11 19.15 12.26
CA PHE A 210 -7.96 17.88 12.93
C PHE A 210 -8.85 16.83 12.27
N GLU A 211 -8.27 15.76 11.75
CA GLU A 211 -8.98 14.66 11.07
C GLU A 211 -9.99 15.16 10.01
N GLY A 212 -9.55 16.13 9.21
CA GLY A 212 -10.33 16.70 8.12
C GLY A 212 -11.34 17.79 8.51
N LYS A 213 -11.45 18.16 9.79
CA LYS A 213 -12.37 19.20 10.27
C LYS A 213 -11.60 20.38 10.83
N ILE A 214 -12.16 21.60 10.68
CA ILE A 214 -11.61 22.79 11.32
C ILE A 214 -11.57 22.56 12.82
N LEU A 215 -10.44 22.89 13.43
CA LEU A 215 -10.26 22.88 14.88
C LEU A 215 -10.69 24.23 15.44
N GLU A 216 -11.85 24.23 16.09
CA GLU A 216 -12.41 25.44 16.67
C GLU A 216 -11.65 25.91 17.93
N ASP A 217 -11.67 27.22 18.18
CA ASP A 217 -11.06 27.84 19.38
C ASP A 217 -9.57 27.54 19.60
N VAL A 218 -8.83 27.28 18.52
CA VAL A 218 -7.38 27.04 18.55
C VAL A 218 -6.62 28.36 18.43
N ASP A 219 -5.60 28.56 19.29
CA ASP A 219 -4.64 29.62 19.06
C ASP A 219 -3.65 29.22 17.95
N TYR A 220 -3.91 29.68 16.74
CA TYR A 220 -3.17 29.34 15.54
C TYR A 220 -1.65 29.59 15.66
N ASN A 221 -1.26 30.68 16.34
CA ASN A 221 0.13 31.13 16.42
C ASN A 221 0.98 30.30 17.37
N THR A 222 0.34 29.70 18.36
CA THR A 222 1.03 28.89 19.37
C THR A 222 0.78 27.39 19.21
N PHE A 223 0.01 26.99 18.20
CA PHE A 223 -0.27 25.59 17.95
C PHE A 223 0.96 24.82 17.49
N GLU A 224 1.23 23.73 18.18
CA GLU A 224 2.30 22.78 17.88
C GLU A 224 1.82 21.34 17.95
N VAL A 225 2.48 20.44 17.21
CA VAL A 225 2.26 18.99 17.29
C VAL A 225 3.33 18.39 18.18
N LEU A 226 2.89 17.67 19.20
CA LEU A 226 3.76 17.02 20.19
C LEU A 226 4.35 15.70 19.65
N PRO A 227 5.44 15.17 20.25
CA PRO A 227 6.06 13.90 19.83
C PRO A 227 5.12 12.69 19.91
N ASN A 228 4.11 12.70 20.79
CA ASN A 228 3.08 11.66 20.87
C ASN A 228 2.00 11.78 19.78
N GLY A 229 2.08 12.79 18.91
CA GLY A 229 1.15 13.04 17.82
C GLY A 229 -0.09 13.86 18.19
N ASN A 230 -0.24 14.28 19.44
CA ASN A 230 -1.30 15.18 19.87
C ASN A 230 -0.98 16.64 19.52
N GLY A 231 -2.00 17.48 19.45
CA GLY A 231 -1.85 18.91 19.29
C GLY A 231 -1.83 19.64 20.64
N LYS A 232 -1.24 20.82 20.67
CA LYS A 232 -1.25 21.73 21.83
C LYS A 232 -1.18 23.18 21.36
N ASP A 233 -1.87 24.07 22.03
CA ASP A 233 -1.63 25.50 21.97
C ASP A 233 -1.41 26.06 23.38
N LYS A 234 -1.31 27.39 23.52
CA LYS A 234 -1.10 28.03 24.83
C LYS A 234 -2.27 27.82 25.81
N ASN A 235 -3.48 27.49 25.32
CA ASN A 235 -4.68 27.40 26.11
C ASN A 235 -5.00 25.95 26.53
N ARG A 236 -4.75 24.97 25.65
CA ARG A 236 -5.13 23.56 25.89
C ARG A 236 -4.36 22.57 25.03
N SER A 237 -4.48 21.30 25.40
CA SER A 237 -4.06 20.16 24.59
C SER A 237 -5.24 19.62 23.79
N TYR A 238 -4.94 19.09 22.60
CA TYR A 238 -5.90 18.46 21.68
C TYR A 238 -5.52 16.99 21.56
N GLU A 239 -6.19 16.19 22.35
CA GLU A 239 -5.96 14.74 22.43
C GLU A 239 -7.00 14.00 21.63
N TYR A 240 -6.69 12.74 21.31
CA TYR A 240 -7.67 11.84 20.76
C TYR A 240 -8.73 11.62 21.83
N LEU A 241 -9.93 12.18 21.64
CA LEU A 241 -11.08 11.70 22.38
C LEU A 241 -11.39 10.32 21.82
N THR A 242 -10.87 9.27 22.47
CA THR A 242 -11.48 7.95 22.36
C THR A 242 -12.95 8.15 22.65
N LYS A 243 -13.81 7.80 21.70
CA LYS A 243 -15.26 7.75 21.95
C LYS A 243 -15.53 6.59 22.90
N ASP A 244 -15.27 6.84 24.18
CA ASP A 244 -15.76 6.06 25.31
C ASP A 244 -16.31 7.09 26.31
N GLU A 245 -17.50 7.60 25.97
CA GLU A 245 -18.51 8.10 26.91
C GLU A 245 -19.82 8.29 26.13
#